data_ddaa6c0b5670727d6d27693fbe661f0b
#
_entry.id   ddaa6c0b5670727d6d27693fbe661f0b
#
_cell.length_a   1.000
_cell.length_b   1.000
_cell.length_c   1.000
_cell.angle_alpha   90.00
_cell.angle_beta   90.00
_cell.angle_gamma   90.00
#
_symmetry.space_group_name_H-M   'P 1'
#
loop_
_entity.id
_entity.type
_entity.pdbx_description
1 polymer ?
#
loop_
_entity_poly.entity_id
_entity_poly.type
_entity_poly.pdbx_seq_one_letter_code
_entity_poly.pdbx_strand_id
1 'polypeptide(L)'
;MESIAPYQSKYKIRFVTAASLFDGHDATINIMRRILQSSGAEVIHLGHNRSVDEVVNCAIQEDVQGIALTSYQGGHMEYFKYMYDLLKERGAGHIKIFGGGGGVFLPHEIKELHDYGITRIYSPDDGRTMGLQGMINDMLAKCDFQNKIKLNGELKHLPEKDIKSIATAISVVENYPKEADNFLSEVHKLINKSHTPVLGITGTGGSGKSSLVDEIVRRFLAETDKTIAIISVDPSKRKTGGALLGDRIRMNAINSPRVYMRSLATRQANLALSKHVQESIDICKAAGYDLVIVETSGIGQSDTMITDYCDLSLYVMTPEFGAATQLEKIDMLDFADMVALNKFDKRGALDAIRDVRKQYKRNHKLFDAKDEDIPVYGTMASQFNDPGMNTLFTALIKMINAKTGVDFVEDNAERLRAKGDESEKIYIIPPDRNRYLAEIVESSAAYAQWVNEQCKIAQQMFQVNGVIELTSRNSSPQGDLKVSPTAGDLEGALSDIYQHLEDHLHPECKRLLKQWPETVKQYTAENFMYKVRNKEIKQPLYYTSLSQLRIPKIALPKYEAWGDILRWLLTENLPGEFPYAAGVFPLKREGEDPTRMFAGEGGPERTNKRFHYVSLGQPAHRLSTAFDSV
;
A
#
# COMPACT_ATOMS: atom_id res chain seq x y z
N MET A 1 13.35 -9.75 35.72
CA MET A 1 14.39 -9.15 34.88
C MET A 1 14.55 -7.71 35.30
N GLU A 2 15.76 -7.31 35.71
CA GLU A 2 16.05 -5.91 36.00
C GLU A 2 15.81 -5.07 34.74
N SER A 3 15.18 -3.92 34.87
CA SER A 3 14.91 -3.02 33.73
C SER A 3 16.24 -2.41 33.28
N ILE A 4 16.67 -2.76 32.05
CA ILE A 4 17.88 -2.18 31.44
C ILE A 4 17.62 -0.68 31.22
N ALA A 5 18.46 0.20 31.77
CA ALA A 5 18.35 1.64 31.57
C ALA A 5 18.68 2.02 30.11
N PRO A 6 17.96 3.01 29.52
CA PRO A 6 18.28 3.52 28.20
C PRO A 6 19.69 4.13 28.13
N TYR A 7 20.39 3.86 27.04
CA TYR A 7 21.67 4.48 26.73
C TYR A 7 21.53 6.01 26.63
N GLN A 8 22.47 6.74 27.24
CA GLN A 8 22.52 8.20 27.16
C GLN A 8 23.53 8.60 26.08
N SER A 9 23.02 9.02 24.93
CA SER A 9 23.90 9.43 23.81
C SER A 9 24.51 10.81 24.08
N LYS A 10 25.78 10.96 23.69
CA LYS A 10 26.51 12.22 23.73
C LYS A 10 26.06 13.18 22.64
N TYR A 11 25.76 12.63 21.46
CA TYR A 11 25.33 13.38 20.29
C TYR A 11 23.87 13.11 19.97
N LYS A 12 23.23 13.97 19.16
CA LYS A 12 21.90 13.69 18.59
C LYS A 12 22.03 12.65 17.51
N ILE A 13 21.36 11.52 17.70
CA ILE A 13 21.42 10.38 16.79
C ILE A 13 20.13 10.31 15.97
N ARG A 14 20.31 10.15 14.66
CA ARG A 14 19.21 9.94 13.69
C ARG A 14 19.28 8.54 13.11
N PHE A 15 18.12 7.92 12.95
CA PHE A 15 17.96 6.61 12.34
C PHE A 15 16.92 6.63 11.23
N VAL A 16 17.21 5.94 10.13
CA VAL A 16 16.16 5.46 9.22
C VAL A 16 15.74 4.06 9.65
N THR A 17 14.43 3.81 9.67
CA THR A 17 13.85 2.49 9.98
C THR A 17 12.89 2.07 8.90
N ALA A 18 12.98 0.80 8.46
CA ALA A 18 12.09 0.23 7.45
C ALA A 18 12.01 -1.30 7.54
N ALA A 19 11.03 -1.91 6.89
CA ALA A 19 11.08 -3.31 6.51
C ALA A 19 11.51 -3.43 5.04
N SER A 20 12.27 -4.49 4.73
CA SER A 20 12.85 -4.71 3.41
C SER A 20 11.80 -4.89 2.30
N LEU A 21 12.24 -4.80 1.06
CA LEU A 21 11.41 -5.02 -0.12
C LEU A 21 10.74 -6.41 -0.06
N PHE A 22 9.46 -6.47 -0.40
CA PHE A 22 8.58 -7.65 -0.34
C PHE A 22 8.32 -8.19 1.08
N ASP A 23 8.65 -7.42 2.11
CA ASP A 23 8.38 -7.78 3.50
C ASP A 23 7.30 -6.90 4.11
N GLY A 24 6.17 -7.51 4.50
CA GLY A 24 5.06 -6.86 5.19
C GLY A 24 5.08 -7.03 6.71
N HIS A 25 6.11 -7.74 7.26
CA HIS A 25 6.23 -7.96 8.71
C HIS A 25 6.75 -6.71 9.42
N ASP A 26 5.89 -5.74 9.65
CA ASP A 26 6.25 -4.44 10.22
C ASP A 26 6.20 -4.38 11.75
N ALA A 27 5.60 -5.37 12.43
CA ALA A 27 5.40 -5.34 13.88
C ALA A 27 6.72 -5.17 14.65
N THR A 28 7.76 -5.90 14.26
CA THR A 28 9.07 -5.84 14.95
C THR A 28 9.72 -4.47 14.78
N ILE A 29 9.79 -3.94 13.55
CA ILE A 29 10.41 -2.63 13.32
C ILE A 29 9.60 -1.51 13.99
N ASN A 30 8.28 -1.64 14.08
CA ASN A 30 7.41 -0.71 14.79
C ASN A 30 7.68 -0.68 16.30
N ILE A 31 7.99 -1.82 16.92
CA ILE A 31 8.41 -1.88 18.33
C ILE A 31 9.80 -1.25 18.49
N MET A 32 10.77 -1.64 17.67
CA MET A 32 12.16 -1.15 17.75
C MET A 32 12.23 0.38 17.56
N ARG A 33 11.54 0.95 16.58
CA ARG A 33 11.51 2.40 16.39
C ARG A 33 10.92 3.17 17.56
N ARG A 34 9.91 2.60 18.25
CA ARG A 34 9.33 3.22 19.46
C ARG A 34 10.32 3.24 20.61
N ILE A 35 11.12 2.18 20.75
CA ILE A 35 12.15 2.11 21.80
C ILE A 35 13.30 3.07 21.44
N LEU A 36 13.77 3.12 20.18
CA LEU A 36 14.73 4.11 19.70
C LEU A 36 14.28 5.55 20.02
N GLN A 37 13.04 5.89 19.65
CA GLN A 37 12.45 7.19 19.95
C GLN A 37 12.37 7.46 21.45
N SER A 38 11.96 6.48 22.26
CA SER A 38 11.89 6.64 23.71
C SER A 38 13.26 6.74 24.39
N SER A 39 14.31 6.28 23.72
CA SER A 39 15.70 6.40 24.15
C SER A 39 16.38 7.70 23.64
N GLY A 40 15.63 8.62 23.03
CA GLY A 40 16.11 9.97 22.66
C GLY A 40 16.56 10.14 21.22
N ALA A 41 16.47 9.10 20.38
CA ALA A 41 16.81 9.20 18.95
C ALA A 41 15.72 9.91 18.13
N GLU A 42 16.14 10.55 17.04
CA GLU A 42 15.26 11.04 15.97
C GLU A 42 15.12 9.92 14.93
N VAL A 43 13.90 9.43 14.71
CA VAL A 43 13.66 8.25 13.88
C VAL A 43 12.83 8.60 12.67
N ILE A 44 13.41 8.46 11.48
CA ILE A 44 12.72 8.56 10.20
C ILE A 44 12.19 7.16 9.84
N HIS A 45 10.88 7.02 9.80
CA HIS A 45 10.26 5.73 9.54
C HIS A 45 9.67 5.68 8.14
N LEU A 46 10.13 4.74 7.32
CA LEU A 46 9.68 4.56 5.93
C LEU A 46 8.56 3.53 5.78
N GLY A 47 8.26 2.77 6.83
CA GLY A 47 7.27 1.69 6.76
C GLY A 47 7.85 0.39 6.24
N HIS A 48 7.01 -0.38 5.57
CA HIS A 48 7.35 -1.69 5.02
C HIS A 48 7.56 -1.64 3.49
N ASN A 49 8.06 -2.74 2.92
CA ASN A 49 8.20 -2.94 1.47
C ASN A 49 9.05 -1.84 0.81
N ARG A 50 10.25 -1.57 1.36
CA ARG A 50 11.14 -0.52 0.87
C ARG A 50 12.33 -1.08 0.11
N SER A 51 12.59 -0.51 -1.07
CA SER A 51 13.77 -0.82 -1.86
C SER A 51 15.04 -0.28 -1.20
N VAL A 52 16.19 -0.85 -1.56
CA VAL A 52 17.50 -0.37 -1.10
C VAL A 52 17.71 1.10 -1.49
N ASP A 53 17.33 1.48 -2.71
CA ASP A 53 17.50 2.83 -3.22
C ASP A 53 16.68 3.86 -2.42
N GLU A 54 15.40 3.55 -2.09
CA GLU A 54 14.57 4.42 -1.24
C GLU A 54 15.17 4.62 0.15
N VAL A 55 15.69 3.54 0.77
CA VAL A 55 16.30 3.60 2.11
C VAL A 55 17.59 4.40 2.10
N VAL A 56 18.48 4.15 1.12
CA VAL A 56 19.76 4.84 0.99
C VAL A 56 19.58 6.32 0.65
N ASN A 57 18.67 6.65 -0.27
CA ASN A 57 18.35 8.04 -0.60
C ASN A 57 17.84 8.80 0.63
N CYS A 58 16.90 8.20 1.37
CA CYS A 58 16.42 8.79 2.61
C CYS A 58 17.56 8.97 3.63
N ALA A 59 18.40 7.96 3.82
CA ALA A 59 19.51 8.03 4.79
C ALA A 59 20.49 9.16 4.49
N ILE A 60 20.78 9.40 3.21
CA ILE A 60 21.66 10.49 2.76
C ILE A 60 20.97 11.86 2.91
N GLN A 61 19.71 11.98 2.47
CA GLN A 61 18.93 13.22 2.58
C GLN A 61 18.73 13.66 4.04
N GLU A 62 18.64 12.70 4.95
CA GLU A 62 18.44 12.94 6.38
C GLU A 62 19.74 12.98 7.18
N ASP A 63 20.91 12.75 6.54
CA ASP A 63 22.25 12.71 7.16
C ASP A 63 22.26 11.88 8.46
N VAL A 64 21.78 10.63 8.37
CA VAL A 64 21.62 9.75 9.54
C VAL A 64 22.93 9.06 9.93
N GLN A 65 23.05 8.66 11.19
CA GLN A 65 24.15 7.82 11.67
C GLN A 65 23.88 6.32 11.49
N GLY A 66 22.60 5.92 11.43
CA GLY A 66 22.26 4.51 11.35
C GLY A 66 20.99 4.22 10.56
N ILE A 67 20.98 3.03 9.97
CA ILE A 67 19.83 2.42 9.30
C ILE A 67 19.48 1.14 10.07
N ALA A 68 18.23 0.98 10.47
CA ALA A 68 17.74 -0.21 11.15
C ALA A 68 16.60 -0.85 10.36
N LEU A 69 16.79 -2.10 9.96
CA LEU A 69 15.89 -2.81 9.06
C LEU A 69 15.45 -4.15 9.62
N THR A 70 14.22 -4.51 9.30
CA THR A 70 13.76 -5.89 9.42
C THR A 70 13.66 -6.55 8.05
N SER A 71 14.03 -7.82 7.96
CA SER A 71 13.84 -8.63 6.76
C SER A 71 13.51 -10.06 7.15
N TYR A 72 12.29 -10.48 6.79
CA TYR A 72 11.82 -11.86 6.91
C TYR A 72 11.77 -12.56 5.53
N GLN A 73 12.41 -11.96 4.52
CA GLN A 73 12.47 -12.44 3.15
C GLN A 73 13.77 -13.20 2.88
N GLY A 74 13.73 -14.17 1.95
CA GLY A 74 14.89 -14.97 1.56
C GLY A 74 16.00 -14.21 0.81
N GLY A 75 15.74 -13.00 0.30
CA GLY A 75 16.71 -12.15 -0.40
C GLY A 75 17.48 -11.18 0.50
N HIS A 76 17.54 -11.43 1.80
CA HIS A 76 18.18 -10.54 2.78
C HIS A 76 19.69 -10.38 2.54
N MET A 77 20.38 -11.42 2.07
CA MET A 77 21.83 -11.37 1.82
C MET A 77 22.16 -10.31 0.74
N GLU A 78 21.47 -10.38 -0.38
CA GLU A 78 21.65 -9.45 -1.50
C GLU A 78 21.19 -8.05 -1.11
N TYR A 79 20.09 -7.93 -0.39
CA TYR A 79 19.53 -6.66 0.05
C TYR A 79 20.50 -5.87 0.94
N PHE A 80 21.10 -6.52 1.95
CA PHE A 80 22.03 -5.85 2.85
C PHE A 80 23.38 -5.55 2.18
N LYS A 81 23.92 -6.46 1.37
CA LYS A 81 25.17 -6.24 0.62
C LYS A 81 25.02 -5.09 -0.37
N TYR A 82 23.94 -5.09 -1.16
CA TYR A 82 23.68 -4.01 -2.10
C TYR A 82 23.51 -2.66 -1.41
N MET A 83 22.85 -2.62 -0.25
CA MET A 83 22.74 -1.38 0.54
C MET A 83 24.11 -0.85 0.98
N TYR A 84 24.98 -1.72 1.45
CA TYR A 84 26.32 -1.35 1.88
C TYR A 84 27.14 -0.79 0.72
N ASP A 85 27.09 -1.46 -0.43
CA ASP A 85 27.81 -1.02 -1.63
C ASP A 85 27.28 0.32 -2.13
N LEU A 86 25.97 0.50 -2.19
CA LEU A 86 25.34 1.73 -2.64
C LEU A 86 25.66 2.92 -1.72
N LEU A 87 25.70 2.70 -0.39
CA LEU A 87 26.13 3.71 0.57
C LEU A 87 27.60 4.12 0.33
N LYS A 88 28.48 3.17 0.04
CA LYS A 88 29.87 3.45 -0.29
C LYS A 88 30.01 4.23 -1.60
N GLU A 89 29.33 3.77 -2.63
CA GLU A 89 29.31 4.42 -3.95
C GLU A 89 28.88 5.89 -3.84
N ARG A 90 27.86 6.17 -3.04
CA ARG A 90 27.35 7.52 -2.81
C ARG A 90 28.12 8.30 -1.72
N GLY A 91 29.26 7.80 -1.28
CA GLY A 91 30.13 8.46 -0.30
C GLY A 91 29.54 8.55 1.12
N ALA A 92 28.57 7.72 1.46
CA ALA A 92 27.89 7.66 2.75
C ALA A 92 28.24 6.40 3.57
N GLY A 93 29.41 5.79 3.32
CA GLY A 93 29.86 4.55 3.97
C GLY A 93 30.11 4.64 5.48
N HIS A 94 30.01 5.83 6.08
CA HIS A 94 30.06 6.01 7.52
C HIS A 94 28.76 5.59 8.23
N ILE A 95 27.63 5.54 7.51
CA ILE A 95 26.32 5.16 8.04
C ILE A 95 26.35 3.69 8.47
N LYS A 96 25.90 3.42 9.69
CA LYS A 96 25.89 2.08 10.27
C LYS A 96 24.62 1.33 9.87
N ILE A 97 24.76 0.08 9.44
CA ILE A 97 23.63 -0.76 9.02
C ILE A 97 23.37 -1.81 10.11
N PHE A 98 22.13 -1.85 10.59
CA PHE A 98 21.63 -2.81 11.54
C PHE A 98 20.45 -3.57 10.93
N GLY A 99 20.40 -4.88 11.19
CA GLY A 99 19.34 -5.72 10.68
C GLY A 99 18.88 -6.78 11.66
N GLY A 100 17.76 -7.40 11.33
CA GLY A 100 17.21 -8.57 12.01
C GLY A 100 15.96 -9.07 11.28
N GLY A 101 15.57 -10.31 11.52
CA GLY A 101 14.43 -10.93 10.86
C GLY A 101 14.07 -12.27 11.52
N GLY A 102 14.13 -12.32 12.84
CA GLY A 102 13.86 -13.54 13.61
C GLY A 102 14.80 -14.69 13.20
N GLY A 103 14.24 -15.85 12.94
CA GLY A 103 14.99 -17.06 12.56
C GLY A 103 15.31 -17.16 11.05
N VAL A 104 15.06 -16.14 10.24
CA VAL A 104 15.34 -16.18 8.80
C VAL A 104 16.84 -16.12 8.51
N PHE A 105 17.59 -15.33 9.30
CA PHE A 105 19.05 -15.25 9.17
C PHE A 105 19.73 -16.44 9.83
N LEU A 106 20.48 -17.21 9.04
CA LEU A 106 21.27 -18.33 9.56
C LEU A 106 22.61 -17.85 10.17
N PRO A 107 23.17 -18.55 11.14
CA PRO A 107 24.41 -18.10 11.81
C PRO A 107 25.59 -17.84 10.86
N HIS A 108 25.74 -18.61 9.78
CA HIS A 108 26.80 -18.41 8.80
C HIS A 108 26.53 -17.17 7.92
N GLU A 109 25.26 -16.87 7.59
CA GLU A 109 24.86 -15.67 6.85
C GLU A 109 25.09 -14.40 7.67
N ILE A 110 24.77 -14.44 8.97
CA ILE A 110 25.07 -13.34 9.90
C ILE A 110 26.57 -13.05 9.91
N LYS A 111 27.41 -14.11 10.00
CA LYS A 111 28.86 -13.96 9.95
C LYS A 111 29.32 -13.36 8.62
N GLU A 112 28.81 -13.87 7.50
CA GLU A 112 29.14 -13.38 6.17
C GLU A 112 28.78 -11.90 6.00
N LEU A 113 27.61 -11.48 6.47
CA LEU A 113 27.18 -10.07 6.42
C LEU A 113 28.07 -9.17 7.29
N HIS A 114 28.46 -9.64 8.49
CA HIS A 114 29.39 -8.90 9.34
C HIS A 114 30.79 -8.77 8.69
N ASP A 115 31.30 -9.86 8.11
CA ASP A 115 32.58 -9.86 7.40
C ASP A 115 32.55 -8.96 6.15
N TYR A 116 31.38 -8.83 5.51
CA TYR A 116 31.15 -7.92 4.37
C TYR A 116 31.17 -6.45 4.77
N GLY A 117 30.80 -6.13 6.02
CA GLY A 117 30.84 -4.76 6.57
C GLY A 117 29.51 -4.27 7.16
N ILE A 118 28.48 -5.12 7.23
CA ILE A 118 27.25 -4.79 7.93
C ILE A 118 27.55 -4.71 9.44
N THR A 119 27.09 -3.63 10.08
CA THR A 119 27.48 -3.31 11.45
C THR A 119 27.00 -4.36 12.46
N ARG A 120 25.74 -4.77 12.36
CA ARG A 120 25.19 -5.83 13.21
C ARG A 120 23.89 -6.38 12.65
N ILE A 121 23.79 -7.71 12.60
CA ILE A 121 22.53 -8.44 12.43
C ILE A 121 22.18 -9.08 13.76
N TYR A 122 21.01 -8.79 14.28
CA TYR A 122 20.52 -9.34 15.56
C TYR A 122 19.79 -10.65 15.32
N SER A 123 20.26 -11.70 16.00
CA SER A 123 19.64 -13.01 16.04
C SER A 123 18.56 -13.09 17.13
N PRO A 124 17.71 -14.14 17.13
CA PRO A 124 16.80 -14.40 18.25
C PRO A 124 17.50 -14.58 19.59
N ASP A 125 18.74 -15.10 19.59
CA ASP A 125 19.53 -15.29 20.81
C ASP A 125 20.03 -13.96 21.38
N ASP A 126 20.38 -12.99 20.52
CA ASP A 126 20.66 -11.62 20.96
C ASP A 126 19.43 -11.02 21.67
N GLY A 127 18.21 -11.27 21.13
CA GLY A 127 16.97 -10.84 21.76
C GLY A 127 16.72 -11.46 23.14
N ARG A 128 17.10 -12.73 23.33
CA ARG A 128 16.98 -13.43 24.63
C ARG A 128 18.00 -12.94 25.64
N THR A 129 19.22 -12.70 25.22
CA THR A 129 20.34 -12.32 26.11
C THR A 129 20.37 -10.84 26.45
N MET A 130 20.16 -9.97 25.47
CA MET A 130 20.24 -8.51 25.62
C MET A 130 18.89 -7.88 25.90
N GLY A 131 17.79 -8.54 25.54
CA GLY A 131 16.46 -7.92 25.49
C GLY A 131 16.36 -6.79 24.48
N LEU A 132 15.15 -6.29 24.22
CA LEU A 132 14.92 -5.24 23.23
C LEU A 132 15.66 -3.94 23.58
N GLN A 133 15.63 -3.51 24.84
CA GLN A 133 16.34 -2.31 25.28
C GLN A 133 17.85 -2.45 25.14
N GLY A 134 18.41 -3.63 25.42
CA GLY A 134 19.84 -3.88 25.27
C GLY A 134 20.30 -3.82 23.82
N MET A 135 19.51 -4.35 22.88
CA MET A 135 19.78 -4.25 21.44
C MET A 135 19.75 -2.77 20.99
N ILE A 136 18.77 -2.00 21.45
CA ILE A 136 18.70 -0.55 21.15
C ILE A 136 19.89 0.19 21.73
N ASN A 137 20.32 -0.13 22.96
CA ASN A 137 21.49 0.48 23.57
C ASN A 137 22.78 0.20 22.77
N ASP A 138 22.93 -1.02 22.24
CA ASP A 138 24.06 -1.40 21.36
C ASP A 138 24.04 -0.61 20.05
N MET A 139 22.85 -0.44 19.44
CA MET A 139 22.68 0.39 18.23
C MET A 139 23.05 1.84 18.48
N LEU A 140 22.53 2.42 19.56
CA LEU A 140 22.82 3.81 19.94
C LEU A 140 24.31 4.02 20.23
N ALA A 141 24.95 3.14 20.99
CA ALA A 141 26.37 3.22 21.29
C ALA A 141 27.25 3.19 20.04
N LYS A 142 26.90 2.36 19.04
CA LYS A 142 27.64 2.28 17.76
C LYS A 142 27.40 3.48 16.85
N CYS A 143 26.31 4.21 17.05
CA CYS A 143 25.95 5.42 16.29
C CYS A 143 26.28 6.72 17.03
N ASP A 144 26.79 6.66 18.27
CA ASP A 144 27.10 7.84 19.07
C ASP A 144 28.45 8.45 18.70
N PHE A 145 28.56 8.84 17.44
CA PHE A 145 29.73 9.54 16.90
C PHE A 145 29.31 10.90 16.34
N GLN A 146 30.27 11.79 16.31
CA GLN A 146 30.06 13.14 15.83
C GLN A 146 30.04 13.16 14.29
N ASN A 147 28.94 13.67 13.74
CA ASN A 147 28.89 13.98 12.31
C ASN A 147 29.86 15.13 11.98
N LYS A 148 30.06 15.38 10.68
CA LYS A 148 30.92 16.45 10.20
C LYS A 148 30.50 17.81 10.83
N ILE A 149 31.46 18.54 11.37
CA ILE A 149 31.22 19.84 12.03
C ILE A 149 31.60 21.01 11.11
N LYS A 150 32.68 20.84 10.36
CA LYS A 150 33.21 21.93 9.52
C LYS A 150 32.72 21.79 8.09
N LEU A 151 32.09 22.82 7.59
CA LEU A 151 31.63 22.95 6.22
C LEU A 151 32.78 23.42 5.31
N ASN A 152 33.61 22.47 4.84
CA ASN A 152 34.79 22.74 4.03
C ASN A 152 34.53 22.37 2.56
N GLY A 153 33.80 23.21 1.85
CA GLY A 153 33.56 23.03 0.41
C GLY A 153 32.09 22.74 0.05
N GLU A 154 31.23 22.46 1.00
CA GLU A 154 29.80 22.22 0.75
C GLU A 154 29.13 23.39 0.02
N LEU A 155 29.54 24.63 0.32
CA LEU A 155 29.02 25.83 -0.34
C LEU A 155 29.19 25.79 -1.87
N LYS A 156 30.31 25.19 -2.38
CA LYS A 156 30.59 25.10 -3.82
C LYS A 156 29.66 24.11 -4.53
N HIS A 157 29.16 23.09 -3.79
CA HIS A 157 28.31 22.03 -4.32
C HIS A 157 26.82 22.29 -4.11
N LEU A 158 26.44 23.33 -3.36
CA LEU A 158 25.02 23.69 -3.19
C LEU A 158 24.34 24.00 -4.53
N PRO A 159 24.90 24.83 -5.44
CA PRO A 159 24.26 25.12 -6.72
C PRO A 159 24.11 23.90 -7.64
N GLU A 160 24.91 22.85 -7.41
CA GLU A 160 24.81 21.57 -8.12
C GLU A 160 23.69 20.68 -7.56
N LYS A 161 22.99 21.15 -6.54
CA LYS A 161 21.97 20.40 -5.78
C LYS A 161 22.51 19.09 -5.21
N ASP A 162 23.80 19.09 -4.79
CA ASP A 162 24.37 17.90 -4.14
C ASP A 162 23.67 17.61 -2.81
N ILE A 163 22.89 16.53 -2.82
CA ILE A 163 22.01 16.11 -1.72
C ILE A 163 22.79 15.96 -0.40
N LYS A 164 24.00 15.41 -0.47
CA LYS A 164 24.84 15.19 0.69
C LYS A 164 25.33 16.51 1.30
N SER A 165 25.76 17.45 0.48
CA SER A 165 26.20 18.77 0.93
C SER A 165 25.05 19.55 1.58
N ILE A 166 23.86 19.51 0.99
CA ILE A 166 22.66 20.13 1.55
C ILE A 166 22.31 19.50 2.91
N ALA A 167 22.25 18.16 2.98
CA ALA A 167 21.93 17.43 4.20
C ALA A 167 22.93 17.70 5.33
N THR A 168 24.24 17.69 5.00
CA THR A 168 25.31 18.00 5.95
C THR A 168 25.21 19.44 6.45
N ALA A 169 24.96 20.42 5.55
CA ALA A 169 24.82 21.83 5.92
C ALA A 169 23.67 22.02 6.90
N ILE A 170 22.49 21.45 6.64
CA ILE A 170 21.33 21.50 7.54
C ILE A 170 21.67 20.85 8.88
N SER A 171 22.34 19.67 8.88
CA SER A 171 22.73 19.00 10.13
C SER A 171 23.69 19.81 10.99
N VAL A 172 24.63 20.53 10.36
CA VAL A 172 25.57 21.42 11.09
C VAL A 172 24.83 22.59 11.69
N VAL A 173 23.93 23.21 10.95
CA VAL A 173 23.08 24.31 11.48
C VAL A 173 22.20 23.85 12.64
N GLU A 174 21.58 22.67 12.55
CA GLU A 174 20.74 22.12 13.62
C GLU A 174 21.54 21.80 14.90
N ASN A 175 22.77 21.28 14.77
CA ASN A 175 23.52 20.73 15.90
C ASN A 175 24.66 21.63 16.38
N TYR A 176 25.20 22.47 15.51
CA TYR A 176 26.38 23.32 15.76
C TYR A 176 26.20 24.73 15.17
N PRO A 177 25.18 25.51 15.58
CA PRO A 177 24.83 26.79 14.96
C PRO A 177 25.98 27.80 14.99
N LYS A 178 26.80 27.81 16.04
CA LYS A 178 27.95 28.72 16.14
C LYS A 178 29.03 28.46 15.07
N GLU A 179 29.21 27.21 14.68
CA GLU A 179 30.15 26.80 13.64
C GLU A 179 29.61 27.08 12.23
N ALA A 180 28.27 27.28 12.13
CA ALA A 180 27.59 27.56 10.88
C ALA A 180 27.53 29.07 10.52
N ASP A 181 27.80 30.00 11.43
CA ASP A 181 27.61 31.45 11.25
C ASP A 181 28.31 31.99 9.97
N ASN A 182 29.57 31.63 9.75
CA ASN A 182 30.33 32.05 8.57
C ASN A 182 29.72 31.44 7.27
N PHE A 183 29.33 30.19 7.31
CA PHE A 183 28.69 29.49 6.18
C PHE A 183 27.35 30.14 5.83
N LEU A 184 26.51 30.42 6.81
CA LEU A 184 25.22 31.09 6.61
C LEU A 184 25.40 32.50 6.02
N SER A 185 26.40 33.22 6.42
CA SER A 185 26.73 34.53 5.83
C SER A 185 27.02 34.45 4.32
N GLU A 186 27.67 33.37 3.86
CA GLU A 186 27.91 33.12 2.44
C GLU A 186 26.67 32.61 1.71
N VAL A 187 25.87 31.77 2.37
CA VAL A 187 24.55 31.30 1.87
C VAL A 187 23.64 32.50 1.58
N HIS A 188 23.56 33.48 2.49
CA HIS A 188 22.77 34.70 2.29
C HIS A 188 23.19 35.50 1.08
N LYS A 189 24.50 35.53 0.74
CA LYS A 189 24.99 36.18 -0.49
C LYS A 189 24.54 35.49 -1.78
N LEU A 190 24.36 34.17 -1.74
CA LEU A 190 23.79 33.40 -2.86
C LEU A 190 22.31 33.63 -3.04
N ILE A 191 21.54 33.69 -1.94
CA ILE A 191 20.08 33.86 -1.94
C ILE A 191 19.66 35.20 -2.52
N ASN A 192 20.41 36.28 -2.31
CA ASN A 192 20.11 37.61 -2.84
C ASN A 192 19.98 37.66 -4.38
N LYS A 193 20.27 36.55 -5.06
CA LYS A 193 20.12 36.38 -6.52
C LYS A 193 18.98 35.43 -6.89
N SER A 194 18.29 34.85 -5.91
CA SER A 194 17.26 33.83 -6.12
C SER A 194 15.88 34.35 -5.72
N HIS A 195 14.88 34.11 -6.57
CA HIS A 195 13.47 34.41 -6.31
C HIS A 195 12.68 33.13 -5.98
N THR A 196 13.28 32.16 -5.29
CA THR A 196 12.63 30.90 -4.94
C THR A 196 11.45 31.12 -3.98
N PRO A 197 10.20 30.84 -4.37
CA PRO A 197 9.05 30.96 -3.50
C PRO A 197 9.04 29.89 -2.42
N VAL A 198 8.44 30.25 -1.27
CA VAL A 198 8.23 29.35 -0.14
C VAL A 198 6.74 29.17 0.08
N LEU A 199 6.25 27.94 0.00
CA LEU A 199 4.88 27.54 0.32
C LEU A 199 4.84 26.97 1.73
N GLY A 200 4.15 27.65 2.65
CA GLY A 200 3.90 27.15 4.01
C GLY A 200 2.60 26.36 4.08
N ILE A 201 2.64 25.15 4.58
CA ILE A 201 1.46 24.29 4.75
C ILE A 201 1.29 23.96 6.22
N THR A 202 0.15 24.34 6.76
CA THR A 202 -0.20 24.11 8.17
C THR A 202 -1.62 23.56 8.30
N GLY A 203 -2.01 23.18 9.49
CA GLY A 203 -3.34 22.66 9.79
C GLY A 203 -3.36 21.62 10.90
N THR A 204 -4.55 21.22 11.31
CA THR A 204 -4.74 20.33 12.46
C THR A 204 -4.12 18.94 12.25
N GLY A 205 -3.77 18.30 13.38
CA GLY A 205 -3.31 16.90 13.35
C GLY A 205 -4.36 15.99 12.72
N GLY A 206 -3.91 15.14 11.79
CA GLY A 206 -4.81 14.23 11.08
C GLY A 206 -5.65 14.86 9.95
N SER A 207 -5.47 16.13 9.60
CA SER A 207 -6.18 16.76 8.46
C SER A 207 -5.72 16.24 7.10
N GLY A 208 -4.58 15.53 7.01
CA GLY A 208 -4.04 14.98 5.77
C GLY A 208 -3.06 15.91 5.06
N LYS A 209 -2.34 16.78 5.80
CA LYS A 209 -1.30 17.68 5.27
C LYS A 209 -0.29 16.95 4.39
N SER A 210 0.38 15.93 4.93
CA SER A 210 1.44 15.20 4.22
C SER A 210 0.93 14.51 2.95
N SER A 211 -0.31 14.00 2.95
CA SER A 211 -0.94 13.45 1.74
C SER A 211 -1.25 14.54 0.71
N LEU A 212 -1.68 15.71 1.19
CA LEU A 212 -1.93 16.87 0.31
C LEU A 212 -0.62 17.41 -0.26
N VAL A 213 0.46 17.45 0.52
CA VAL A 213 1.81 17.79 0.05
C VAL A 213 2.24 16.81 -1.05
N ASP A 214 2.10 15.51 -0.84
CA ASP A 214 2.43 14.49 -1.85
C ASP A 214 1.67 14.69 -3.16
N GLU A 215 0.38 15.01 -3.08
CA GLU A 215 -0.45 15.31 -4.25
C GLU A 215 -0.07 16.63 -4.96
N ILE A 216 0.35 17.66 -4.21
CA ILE A 216 0.88 18.90 -4.80
C ILE A 216 2.21 18.62 -5.50
N VAL A 217 3.13 17.90 -4.85
CA VAL A 217 4.44 17.54 -5.42
C VAL A 217 4.28 16.71 -6.68
N ARG A 218 3.38 15.72 -6.66
CA ARG A 218 3.08 14.88 -7.83
C ARG A 218 2.63 15.71 -9.04
N ARG A 219 1.70 16.65 -8.83
CA ARG A 219 1.23 17.53 -9.90
C ARG A 219 2.32 18.47 -10.39
N PHE A 220 3.08 19.05 -9.48
CA PHE A 220 4.16 19.96 -9.84
C PHE A 220 5.22 19.25 -10.70
N LEU A 221 5.59 18.01 -10.35
CA LEU A 221 6.51 17.20 -11.14
C LEU A 221 5.94 16.78 -12.51
N ALA A 222 4.63 16.59 -12.59
CA ALA A 222 3.95 16.22 -13.85
C ALA A 222 3.78 17.41 -14.79
N GLU A 223 3.56 18.60 -14.25
CA GLU A 223 3.22 19.80 -15.04
C GLU A 223 4.44 20.72 -15.28
N THR A 224 5.57 20.48 -14.59
CA THR A 224 6.78 21.31 -14.72
C THR A 224 8.05 20.46 -14.79
N ASP A 225 9.13 21.05 -15.32
CA ASP A 225 10.49 20.48 -15.25
C ASP A 225 11.27 20.95 -14.01
N LYS A 226 10.61 21.65 -13.10
CA LYS A 226 11.18 22.30 -11.94
C LYS A 226 11.51 21.35 -10.80
N THR A 227 12.28 21.84 -9.84
CA THR A 227 12.79 21.10 -8.67
C THR A 227 12.14 21.62 -7.38
N ILE A 228 11.90 20.73 -6.42
CA ILE A 228 11.26 21.06 -5.14
C ILE A 228 12.14 20.62 -3.97
N ALA A 229 12.24 21.49 -2.94
CA ALA A 229 12.70 21.10 -1.63
C ALA A 229 11.52 21.07 -0.64
N ILE A 230 11.45 20.03 0.20
CA ILE A 230 10.42 19.88 1.23
C ILE A 230 11.10 19.87 2.60
N ILE A 231 10.66 20.74 3.49
CA ILE A 231 11.07 20.78 4.88
C ILE A 231 9.83 20.43 5.72
N SER A 232 9.82 19.23 6.28
CA SER A 232 8.73 18.76 7.15
C SER A 232 9.16 18.83 8.60
N VAL A 233 8.29 19.35 9.48
CA VAL A 233 8.58 19.51 10.89
C VAL A 233 7.67 18.62 11.73
N ASP A 234 8.27 17.71 12.51
CA ASP A 234 7.58 16.80 13.41
C ASP A 234 7.84 17.14 14.89
N PRO A 235 6.87 16.89 15.78
CA PRO A 235 7.03 17.23 17.20
C PRO A 235 7.94 16.25 17.93
N SER A 236 8.79 16.78 18.82
CA SER A 236 9.61 15.98 19.72
C SER A 236 8.86 15.58 20.99
N LYS A 237 9.15 14.39 21.51
CA LYS A 237 8.61 13.95 22.82
C LYS A 237 9.20 14.78 23.96
N ARG A 238 8.36 15.44 24.72
CA ARG A 238 8.75 16.28 25.85
C ARG A 238 9.62 15.55 26.89
N LYS A 239 9.32 14.26 27.18
CA LYS A 239 10.00 13.48 28.22
C LYS A 239 11.39 12.99 27.81
N THR A 240 11.59 12.63 26.56
CA THR A 240 12.82 11.93 26.09
C THR A 240 13.63 12.73 25.09
N GLY A 241 13.05 13.76 24.49
CA GLY A 241 13.68 14.55 23.44
C GLY A 241 13.83 13.82 22.10
N GLY A 242 13.37 12.56 21.99
CA GLY A 242 13.33 11.82 20.75
C GLY A 242 12.13 12.22 19.89
N ALA A 243 12.25 12.06 18.58
CA ALA A 243 11.21 12.36 17.61
C ALA A 243 10.89 11.17 16.72
N LEU A 244 9.65 11.06 16.29
CA LEU A 244 9.25 10.22 15.17
C LEU A 244 8.97 11.15 13.99
N LEU A 245 9.82 11.06 12.98
CA LEU A 245 9.74 11.84 11.76
C LEU A 245 9.03 10.97 10.71
N GLY A 246 7.70 11.02 10.73
CA GLY A 246 6.85 10.02 10.07
C GLY A 246 6.21 10.46 8.76
N ASP A 247 6.47 11.68 8.28
CA ASP A 247 5.77 12.19 7.09
C ASP A 247 6.18 11.48 5.81
N ARG A 248 7.44 11.06 5.70
CA ARG A 248 7.95 10.33 4.52
C ARG A 248 7.19 9.03 4.20
N ILE A 249 6.65 8.34 5.19
CA ILE A 249 5.90 7.10 4.98
C ILE A 249 4.66 7.31 4.11
N ARG A 250 4.12 8.53 4.10
CA ARG A 250 2.90 8.91 3.38
C ARG A 250 3.16 9.55 2.03
N MET A 251 4.42 9.89 1.74
CA MET A 251 4.80 10.61 0.53
C MET A 251 5.50 9.68 -0.46
N ASN A 252 4.91 9.50 -1.63
CA ASN A 252 5.45 8.67 -2.71
C ASN A 252 6.13 9.50 -3.80
N ALA A 253 5.67 10.74 -4.03
CA ALA A 253 6.21 11.63 -5.05
C ALA A 253 7.64 12.11 -4.74
N ILE A 254 8.09 11.97 -3.49
CA ILE A 254 9.45 12.37 -3.05
C ILE A 254 10.57 11.48 -3.60
N ASN A 255 10.26 10.31 -4.17
CA ASN A 255 11.24 9.39 -4.76
C ASN A 255 11.67 9.82 -6.17
N SER A 256 11.66 11.10 -6.47
CA SER A 256 12.10 11.68 -7.73
C SER A 256 13.47 12.38 -7.54
N PRO A 257 14.38 12.30 -8.52
CA PRO A 257 15.67 13.04 -8.46
C PRO A 257 15.49 14.57 -8.44
N ARG A 258 14.29 15.06 -8.77
CA ARG A 258 13.92 16.49 -8.72
C ARG A 258 13.39 16.93 -7.35
N VAL A 259 13.33 16.03 -6.37
CA VAL A 259 12.79 16.31 -5.03
C VAL A 259 13.83 16.04 -3.96
N TYR A 260 14.09 17.04 -3.14
CA TYR A 260 14.81 16.89 -1.88
C TYR A 260 13.84 16.98 -0.73
N MET A 261 13.97 16.14 0.28
CA MET A 261 13.17 16.23 1.50
C MET A 261 14.06 16.15 2.73
N ARG A 262 13.78 16.99 3.71
CA ARG A 262 14.41 16.96 5.04
C ARG A 262 13.33 17.02 6.11
N SER A 263 13.43 16.12 7.07
CA SER A 263 12.59 16.13 8.25
C SER A 263 13.32 16.80 9.42
N LEU A 264 12.68 17.76 10.07
CA LEU A 264 13.21 18.46 11.23
C LEU A 264 12.40 18.11 12.48
N ALA A 265 13.08 17.93 13.60
CA ALA A 265 12.43 17.79 14.90
C ALA A 265 12.27 19.17 15.56
N THR A 266 11.14 19.43 16.22
CA THR A 266 10.97 20.71 16.95
C THR A 266 11.98 20.86 18.08
N ARG A 267 12.48 19.75 18.65
CA ARG A 267 13.41 19.66 19.79
C ARG A 267 12.95 20.46 21.03
N GLN A 268 11.83 21.12 20.94
CA GLN A 268 11.14 21.85 22.01
C GLN A 268 9.66 21.45 22.02
N ALA A 269 9.05 21.46 23.18
CA ALA A 269 7.63 21.16 23.31
C ALA A 269 6.78 22.38 22.93
N ASN A 270 5.62 22.10 22.31
CA ASN A 270 4.61 23.10 21.95
C ASN A 270 5.02 24.13 20.88
N LEU A 271 6.00 23.80 20.03
CA LEU A 271 6.32 24.58 18.85
C LEU A 271 5.83 23.86 17.58
N ALA A 272 5.26 24.62 16.67
CA ALA A 272 4.82 24.14 15.36
C ALA A 272 6.00 23.97 14.38
N LEU A 273 7.07 24.74 14.58
CA LEU A 273 8.24 24.79 13.73
C LEU A 273 9.54 24.51 14.52
N SER A 274 10.56 24.02 13.81
CA SER A 274 11.92 23.90 14.34
C SER A 274 12.57 25.28 14.42
N LYS A 275 13.46 25.48 15.40
CA LYS A 275 14.21 26.72 15.55
C LYS A 275 15.07 27.06 14.33
N HIS A 276 15.47 26.06 13.54
CA HIS A 276 16.37 26.19 12.38
C HIS A 276 15.65 26.01 11.04
N VAL A 277 14.36 26.30 10.99
CA VAL A 277 13.57 26.25 9.75
C VAL A 277 14.05 27.29 8.75
N GLN A 278 14.31 28.54 9.18
CA GLN A 278 14.74 29.60 8.28
C GLN A 278 16.06 29.27 7.59
N GLU A 279 17.04 28.84 8.36
CA GLU A 279 18.37 28.49 7.83
C GLU A 279 18.28 27.30 6.87
N SER A 280 17.37 26.35 7.13
CA SER A 280 17.13 25.21 6.24
C SER A 280 16.47 25.66 4.93
N ILE A 281 15.52 26.59 4.97
CA ILE A 281 14.94 27.24 3.78
C ILE A 281 16.04 27.96 2.99
N ASP A 282 16.89 28.71 3.65
CA ASP A 282 17.96 29.48 3.03
C ASP A 282 18.98 28.60 2.33
N ILE A 283 19.35 27.47 2.92
CA ILE A 283 20.21 26.46 2.29
C ILE A 283 19.55 25.89 1.03
N CYS A 284 18.26 25.57 1.07
CA CYS A 284 17.52 25.07 -0.09
C CYS A 284 17.41 26.13 -1.20
N LYS A 285 17.18 27.40 -0.85
CA LYS A 285 17.21 28.53 -1.79
C LYS A 285 18.58 28.70 -2.43
N ALA A 286 19.64 28.65 -1.64
CA ALA A 286 21.02 28.75 -2.13
C ALA A 286 21.42 27.57 -3.03
N ALA A 287 20.82 26.39 -2.80
CA ALA A 287 20.99 25.22 -3.67
C ALA A 287 20.22 25.36 -5.01
N GLY A 288 19.41 26.40 -5.18
CA GLY A 288 18.72 26.70 -6.43
C GLY A 288 17.52 25.80 -6.70
N TYR A 289 16.81 25.35 -5.65
CA TYR A 289 15.48 24.74 -5.83
C TYR A 289 14.50 25.80 -6.31
N ASP A 290 13.59 25.37 -7.18
CA ASP A 290 12.59 26.28 -7.79
C ASP A 290 11.42 26.58 -6.85
N LEU A 291 11.08 25.65 -5.96
CA LEU A 291 10.03 25.79 -4.94
C LEU A 291 10.51 25.15 -3.62
N VAL A 292 10.27 25.84 -2.50
CA VAL A 292 10.44 25.26 -1.16
C VAL A 292 9.07 25.09 -0.52
N ILE A 293 8.75 23.89 -0.04
CA ILE A 293 7.54 23.60 0.73
C ILE A 293 7.93 23.39 2.19
N VAL A 294 7.25 24.07 3.11
CA VAL A 294 7.43 23.90 4.55
C VAL A 294 6.15 23.37 5.15
N GLU A 295 6.20 22.17 5.75
CA GLU A 295 5.06 21.55 6.44
C GLU A 295 5.24 21.63 7.95
N THR A 296 4.21 22.09 8.69
CA THR A 296 4.25 22.21 10.16
C THR A 296 3.79 20.92 10.85
N SER A 297 4.15 20.80 12.14
CA SER A 297 3.80 19.64 12.99
C SER A 297 2.31 19.48 13.30
N GLY A 298 1.45 20.45 12.98
CA GLY A 298 0.00 20.37 13.18
C GLY A 298 -0.44 20.39 14.64
N ILE A 299 0.17 21.22 15.49
CA ILE A 299 -0.13 21.33 16.94
C ILE A 299 -1.28 22.33 17.24
N GLY A 300 -1.81 22.99 16.21
CA GLY A 300 -3.05 23.80 16.30
C GLY A 300 -2.86 25.24 16.79
N GLN A 301 -2.33 25.49 17.98
CA GLN A 301 -2.27 26.85 18.55
C GLN A 301 -1.08 27.70 18.10
N SER A 302 -0.09 27.13 17.43
CA SER A 302 1.11 27.83 16.94
C SER A 302 1.19 27.84 15.41
N ASP A 303 0.11 27.53 14.74
CA ASP A 303 0.08 27.31 13.28
C ASP A 303 0.32 28.61 12.50
N THR A 304 0.04 29.78 13.07
CA THR A 304 0.26 31.09 12.47
C THR A 304 1.74 31.44 12.27
N MET A 305 2.65 30.84 13.05
CA MET A 305 4.09 31.09 12.90
C MET A 305 4.63 30.77 11.50
N ILE A 306 3.94 29.93 10.74
CA ILE A 306 4.39 29.58 9.38
C ILE A 306 4.39 30.78 8.43
N THR A 307 3.50 31.76 8.68
CA THR A 307 3.37 32.95 7.85
C THR A 307 4.61 33.86 7.86
N ASP A 308 5.43 33.75 8.91
CA ASP A 308 6.69 34.49 9.02
C ASP A 308 7.80 33.89 8.13
N TYR A 309 7.62 32.67 7.63
CA TYR A 309 8.63 31.89 6.91
C TYR A 309 8.25 31.59 5.44
N CYS A 310 7.06 31.98 5.01
CA CYS A 310 6.57 31.64 3.68
C CYS A 310 6.03 32.85 2.91
N ASP A 311 6.08 32.78 1.58
CA ASP A 311 5.50 33.75 0.68
C ASP A 311 4.00 33.50 0.47
N LEU A 312 3.58 32.25 0.57
CA LEU A 312 2.19 31.80 0.47
C LEU A 312 1.87 30.77 1.53
N SER A 313 0.76 30.93 2.22
CA SER A 313 0.29 30.05 3.29
C SER A 313 -0.97 29.28 2.88
N LEU A 314 -0.94 27.94 3.05
CA LEU A 314 -2.06 27.03 2.83
C LEU A 314 -2.48 26.38 4.14
N TYR A 315 -3.71 26.63 4.59
CA TYR A 315 -4.28 26.00 5.77
C TYR A 315 -5.09 24.77 5.40
N VAL A 316 -4.79 23.63 5.98
CA VAL A 316 -5.46 22.33 5.71
C VAL A 316 -6.33 21.95 6.90
N MET A 317 -7.62 21.84 6.70
CA MET A 317 -8.61 21.46 7.71
C MET A 317 -9.53 20.35 7.20
N THR A 318 -10.39 19.84 8.08
CA THR A 318 -11.38 18.82 7.72
C THR A 318 -12.79 19.27 8.09
N PRO A 319 -13.86 18.69 7.50
CA PRO A 319 -15.23 19.10 7.76
C PRO A 319 -15.65 19.12 9.22
N GLU A 320 -15.03 18.30 10.07
CA GLU A 320 -15.33 18.25 11.50
C GLU A 320 -15.00 19.56 12.23
N PHE A 321 -14.05 20.33 11.73
CA PHE A 321 -13.67 21.64 12.28
C PHE A 321 -14.35 22.80 11.55
N GLY A 322 -15.18 22.53 10.54
CA GLY A 322 -15.87 23.53 9.72
C GLY A 322 -17.18 24.08 10.34
N ALA A 323 -17.55 23.68 11.55
CA ALA A 323 -18.74 24.22 12.22
C ALA A 323 -18.51 25.69 12.64
N ALA A 324 -19.48 26.57 12.40
CA ALA A 324 -19.39 28.02 12.58
C ALA A 324 -18.83 28.43 13.95
N THR A 325 -19.24 27.76 15.04
CA THR A 325 -18.76 28.03 16.41
C THR A 325 -17.31 27.61 16.68
N GLN A 326 -16.73 26.74 15.85
CA GLN A 326 -15.34 26.34 15.95
C GLN A 326 -14.42 27.20 15.10
N LEU A 327 -14.93 27.72 13.96
CA LEU A 327 -14.16 28.54 13.02
C LEU A 327 -13.64 29.83 13.67
N GLU A 328 -14.40 30.43 14.56
CA GLU A 328 -13.99 31.64 15.30
C GLU A 328 -12.78 31.42 16.21
N LYS A 329 -12.41 30.16 16.51
CA LYS A 329 -11.27 29.81 17.37
C LYS A 329 -10.02 29.46 16.56
N ILE A 330 -10.10 29.52 15.23
CA ILE A 330 -9.02 29.13 14.33
C ILE A 330 -8.32 30.39 13.85
N ASP A 331 -7.31 30.83 14.59
CA ASP A 331 -6.53 32.03 14.28
C ASP A 331 -5.93 32.00 12.86
N MET A 332 -5.56 30.82 12.38
CA MET A 332 -4.96 30.68 11.04
C MET A 332 -5.88 31.10 9.90
N LEU A 333 -7.20 31.12 10.09
CA LEU A 333 -8.14 31.64 9.07
C LEU A 333 -8.05 33.16 8.87
N ASP A 334 -7.41 33.89 9.79
CA ASP A 334 -7.15 35.32 9.64
C ASP A 334 -5.93 35.61 8.77
N PHE A 335 -5.02 34.64 8.66
CA PHE A 335 -3.71 34.81 8.02
C PHE A 335 -3.52 33.95 6.75
N ALA A 336 -4.28 32.87 6.61
CA ALA A 336 -4.11 31.95 5.48
C ALA A 336 -4.48 32.61 4.16
N ASP A 337 -3.58 32.48 3.19
CA ASP A 337 -3.86 32.91 1.80
C ASP A 337 -4.85 31.97 1.11
N MET A 338 -4.79 30.69 1.44
CA MET A 338 -5.66 29.65 0.87
C MET A 338 -6.06 28.64 1.95
N VAL A 339 -7.24 28.05 1.77
CA VAL A 339 -7.73 26.98 2.67
C VAL A 339 -8.10 25.75 1.85
N ALA A 340 -7.59 24.58 2.27
CA ALA A 340 -8.00 23.28 1.76
C ALA A 340 -8.88 22.58 2.80
N LEU A 341 -10.16 22.39 2.47
CA LEU A 341 -11.07 21.54 3.23
C LEU A 341 -10.91 20.11 2.74
N ASN A 342 -9.96 19.38 3.35
CA ASN A 342 -9.59 18.02 2.95
C ASN A 342 -10.54 16.98 3.55
N LYS A 343 -10.52 15.75 3.00
CA LYS A 343 -11.47 14.67 3.30
C LYS A 343 -12.92 15.09 3.00
N PHE A 344 -13.08 15.70 1.85
CA PHE A 344 -14.35 16.26 1.40
C PHE A 344 -15.43 15.20 1.16
N ASP A 345 -15.07 13.91 1.15
CA ASP A 345 -15.97 12.75 1.14
C ASP A 345 -16.75 12.55 2.44
N LYS A 346 -16.39 13.27 3.51
CA LYS A 346 -17.08 13.14 4.80
C LYS A 346 -18.42 13.86 4.81
N ARG A 347 -19.35 13.29 5.58
CA ARG A 347 -20.68 13.89 5.77
C ARG A 347 -20.57 15.34 6.30
N GLY A 348 -21.35 16.24 5.73
CA GLY A 348 -21.36 17.65 6.12
C GLY A 348 -20.30 18.52 5.45
N ALA A 349 -19.52 17.99 4.50
CA ALA A 349 -18.48 18.74 3.81
C ALA A 349 -19.02 19.96 3.04
N LEU A 350 -20.17 19.84 2.39
CA LEU A 350 -20.82 20.94 1.66
C LEU A 350 -21.30 22.08 2.59
N ASP A 351 -21.73 21.76 3.80
CA ASP A 351 -22.10 22.78 4.79
C ASP A 351 -20.84 23.45 5.36
N ALA A 352 -19.82 22.63 5.67
CA ALA A 352 -18.54 23.10 6.18
C ALA A 352 -17.86 24.07 5.21
N ILE A 353 -17.83 23.80 3.90
CA ILE A 353 -17.18 24.69 2.94
C ILE A 353 -17.89 26.04 2.85
N ARG A 354 -19.24 26.08 2.94
CA ARG A 354 -20.01 27.33 2.99
C ARG A 354 -19.69 28.15 4.24
N ASP A 355 -19.63 27.49 5.40
CA ASP A 355 -19.33 28.16 6.65
C ASP A 355 -17.89 28.69 6.68
N VAL A 356 -16.91 27.90 6.17
CA VAL A 356 -15.52 28.33 6.06
C VAL A 356 -15.38 29.52 5.10
N ARG A 357 -16.02 29.49 3.92
CA ARG A 357 -16.04 30.63 2.98
C ARG A 357 -16.62 31.88 3.63
N LYS A 358 -17.74 31.74 4.37
CA LYS A 358 -18.36 32.85 5.10
C LYS A 358 -17.43 33.41 6.17
N GLN A 359 -16.75 32.57 6.93
CA GLN A 359 -15.79 33.02 7.95
C GLN A 359 -14.59 33.69 7.30
N TYR A 360 -14.03 33.12 6.23
CA TYR A 360 -12.92 33.70 5.46
C TYR A 360 -13.26 35.10 4.94
N LYS A 361 -14.45 35.28 4.35
CA LYS A 361 -14.94 36.61 3.91
C LYS A 361 -14.96 37.63 5.05
N ARG A 362 -15.41 37.24 6.24
CA ARG A 362 -15.44 38.12 7.42
C ARG A 362 -14.04 38.53 7.86
N ASN A 363 -13.14 37.56 7.98
CA ASN A 363 -11.78 37.79 8.47
C ASN A 363 -10.98 38.68 7.51
N HIS A 364 -11.11 38.43 6.20
CA HIS A 364 -10.42 39.18 5.16
C HIS A 364 -11.20 40.40 4.63
N LYS A 365 -12.37 40.73 5.20
CA LYS A 365 -13.24 41.87 4.80
C LYS A 365 -13.68 41.82 3.36
N LEU A 366 -13.87 40.64 2.79
CA LEU A 366 -14.25 40.40 1.39
C LEU A 366 -15.79 40.29 1.24
N PHE A 367 -16.57 41.23 1.76
CA PHE A 367 -18.03 41.11 1.84
C PHE A 367 -18.73 41.04 0.51
N ASP A 368 -18.18 41.69 -0.51
CA ASP A 368 -18.77 41.77 -1.86
C ASP A 368 -18.28 40.65 -2.82
N ALA A 369 -17.30 39.84 -2.39
CA ALA A 369 -16.77 38.77 -3.22
C ALA A 369 -17.77 37.62 -3.36
N LYS A 370 -17.86 37.03 -4.54
CA LYS A 370 -18.65 35.82 -4.76
C LYS A 370 -18.01 34.62 -4.03
N ASP A 371 -18.81 33.62 -3.70
CA ASP A 371 -18.31 32.39 -3.00
C ASP A 371 -17.29 31.62 -3.86
N GLU A 372 -17.42 31.70 -5.18
CA GLU A 372 -16.51 31.06 -6.15
C GLU A 372 -15.11 31.71 -6.18
N ASP A 373 -15.02 33.00 -5.84
CA ASP A 373 -13.76 33.77 -5.84
C ASP A 373 -12.98 33.60 -4.50
N ILE A 374 -13.59 32.97 -3.50
CA ILE A 374 -12.96 32.77 -2.20
C ILE A 374 -11.99 31.59 -2.28
N PRO A 375 -10.71 31.72 -1.86
CA PRO A 375 -9.68 30.70 -1.99
C PRO A 375 -9.84 29.57 -0.97
N VAL A 376 -11.02 28.95 -0.96
CA VAL A 376 -11.38 27.81 -0.10
C VAL A 376 -11.84 26.65 -0.99
N TYR A 377 -11.09 25.57 -0.97
CA TYR A 377 -11.25 24.43 -1.89
C TYR A 377 -11.56 23.14 -1.12
N GLY A 378 -12.58 22.40 -1.57
CA GLY A 378 -12.84 21.04 -1.09
C GLY A 378 -11.89 20.06 -1.80
N THR A 379 -11.22 19.18 -1.04
CA THR A 379 -10.23 18.27 -1.59
C THR A 379 -10.32 16.86 -0.97
N MET A 380 -9.92 15.86 -1.74
CA MET A 380 -9.74 14.49 -1.27
C MET A 380 -8.33 14.01 -1.63
N ALA A 381 -7.33 14.38 -0.83
CA ALA A 381 -5.92 14.03 -1.10
C ALA A 381 -5.65 12.51 -1.11
N SER A 382 -6.54 11.69 -0.58
CA SER A 382 -6.48 10.23 -0.67
C SER A 382 -7.04 9.65 -1.96
N GLN A 383 -7.72 10.46 -2.78
CA GLN A 383 -8.33 10.03 -4.03
C GLN A 383 -7.40 10.33 -5.21
N PHE A 384 -7.16 9.30 -6.03
CA PHE A 384 -6.35 9.47 -7.23
C PHE A 384 -7.03 10.47 -8.21
N ASN A 385 -6.25 11.45 -8.67
CA ASN A 385 -6.69 12.48 -9.61
C ASN A 385 -7.98 13.21 -9.20
N ASP A 386 -8.08 13.57 -7.90
CA ASP A 386 -9.22 14.30 -7.37
C ASP A 386 -9.40 15.67 -8.06
N PRO A 387 -10.60 15.99 -8.58
CA PRO A 387 -10.88 17.27 -9.23
C PRO A 387 -10.63 18.48 -8.33
N GLY A 388 -11.03 18.41 -7.06
CA GLY A 388 -10.78 19.48 -6.10
C GLY A 388 -9.30 19.72 -5.83
N MET A 389 -8.47 18.65 -5.81
CA MET A 389 -7.02 18.79 -5.78
C MET A 389 -6.46 19.44 -7.04
N ASN A 390 -7.03 19.17 -8.21
CA ASN A 390 -6.61 19.82 -9.45
C ASN A 390 -6.94 21.32 -9.43
N THR A 391 -8.13 21.68 -8.97
CA THR A 391 -8.57 23.08 -8.82
C THR A 391 -7.70 23.82 -7.79
N LEU A 392 -7.45 23.21 -6.62
CA LEU A 392 -6.54 23.75 -5.61
C LEU A 392 -5.14 23.99 -6.18
N PHE A 393 -4.57 22.99 -6.88
CA PHE A 393 -3.23 23.09 -7.45
C PHE A 393 -3.12 24.22 -8.48
N THR A 394 -4.07 24.32 -9.40
CA THR A 394 -4.12 25.40 -10.40
C THR A 394 -4.18 26.78 -9.74
N ALA A 395 -5.05 26.94 -8.74
CA ALA A 395 -5.16 28.20 -7.99
C ALA A 395 -3.89 28.52 -7.18
N LEU A 396 -3.25 27.48 -6.60
CA LEU A 396 -1.99 27.59 -5.87
C LEU A 396 -0.87 28.14 -6.77
N ILE A 397 -0.66 27.55 -7.94
CA ILE A 397 0.37 27.99 -8.88
C ILE A 397 0.13 29.42 -9.35
N LYS A 398 -1.11 29.77 -9.69
CA LYS A 398 -1.48 31.14 -10.06
C LYS A 398 -1.17 32.14 -8.94
N MET A 399 -1.47 31.79 -7.70
CA MET A 399 -1.23 32.68 -6.57
C MET A 399 0.27 32.83 -6.25
N ILE A 400 1.05 31.74 -6.37
CA ILE A 400 2.53 31.79 -6.25
C ILE A 400 3.09 32.72 -7.33
N ASN A 401 2.71 32.53 -8.60
CA ASN A 401 3.19 33.38 -9.72
C ASN A 401 2.86 34.85 -9.46
N ALA A 402 1.63 35.15 -9.03
CA ALA A 402 1.18 36.52 -8.76
C ALA A 402 1.92 37.19 -7.60
N LYS A 403 2.21 36.45 -6.51
CA LYS A 403 2.85 37.00 -5.31
C LYS A 403 4.36 37.14 -5.45
N THR A 404 5.00 36.21 -6.15
CA THR A 404 6.48 36.12 -6.18
C THR A 404 7.10 36.51 -7.51
N GLY A 405 6.29 36.66 -8.57
CA GLY A 405 6.77 36.99 -9.91
C GLY A 405 7.50 35.86 -10.62
N VAL A 406 7.46 34.63 -10.08
CA VAL A 406 7.96 33.44 -10.81
C VAL A 406 6.90 33.02 -11.84
N ASP A 407 7.36 32.35 -12.89
CA ASP A 407 6.48 31.79 -13.92
C ASP A 407 6.60 30.26 -13.90
N PHE A 408 5.70 29.61 -13.17
CA PHE A 408 5.48 28.18 -13.26
C PHE A 408 4.40 27.94 -14.30
N VAL A 409 4.80 27.47 -15.47
CA VAL A 409 4.07 27.44 -16.74
C VAL A 409 2.60 26.96 -16.64
N GLU A 410 1.72 27.71 -17.33
CA GLU A 410 0.27 27.50 -17.41
C GLU A 410 -0.20 26.50 -18.50
N ASP A 411 0.69 25.88 -19.27
CA ASP A 411 0.35 25.26 -20.57
C ASP A 411 -0.59 24.04 -20.50
N ASN A 412 -0.87 23.50 -19.33
CA ASN A 412 -1.75 22.34 -19.17
C ASN A 412 -3.00 22.58 -18.30
N ALA A 413 -3.30 23.83 -17.96
CA ALA A 413 -4.48 24.19 -17.15
C ALA A 413 -5.81 23.69 -17.76
N GLU A 414 -5.91 23.58 -19.08
CA GLU A 414 -7.09 23.02 -19.78
C GLU A 414 -7.22 21.50 -19.57
N ARG A 415 -6.11 20.79 -19.45
CA ARG A 415 -6.10 19.33 -19.25
C ARG A 415 -6.57 18.94 -17.84
N LEU A 416 -6.29 19.79 -16.85
CA LEU A 416 -6.74 19.61 -15.47
C LEU A 416 -8.22 20.00 -15.29
N ARG A 417 -8.73 20.95 -16.08
CA ARG A 417 -10.14 21.41 -16.06
C ARG A 417 -11.13 20.43 -16.64
N ALA A 418 -10.69 19.40 -17.36
CA ALA A 418 -11.56 18.53 -18.17
C ALA A 418 -12.52 17.63 -17.37
N LYS A 419 -12.58 17.70 -16.02
CA LYS A 419 -13.41 16.82 -15.17
C LYS A 419 -14.07 17.48 -13.96
N GLY A 420 -14.70 18.63 -14.14
CA GLY A 420 -15.50 19.27 -13.08
C GLY A 420 -14.66 19.99 -12.00
N ASP A 421 -15.25 21.04 -11.41
CA ASP A 421 -14.57 21.91 -10.43
C ASP A 421 -14.72 21.43 -8.97
N GLU A 422 -15.56 20.44 -8.70
CA GLU A 422 -15.83 19.91 -7.35
C GLU A 422 -15.35 18.48 -7.18
N SER A 423 -14.87 18.18 -5.95
CA SER A 423 -14.48 16.83 -5.56
C SER A 423 -15.70 15.93 -5.47
N GLU A 424 -15.75 14.90 -6.33
CA GLU A 424 -16.73 13.83 -6.25
C GLU A 424 -16.09 12.55 -5.74
N LYS A 425 -16.79 11.86 -4.84
CA LYS A 425 -16.33 10.59 -4.31
C LYS A 425 -16.38 9.52 -5.40
N ILE A 426 -15.21 8.98 -5.76
CA ILE A 426 -15.12 7.78 -6.59
C ILE A 426 -15.33 6.58 -5.70
N TYR A 427 -16.42 5.85 -5.90
CA TYR A 427 -16.72 4.64 -5.15
C TYR A 427 -15.95 3.46 -5.75
N ILE A 428 -15.18 2.75 -4.93
CA ILE A 428 -14.59 1.46 -5.31
C ILE A 428 -15.71 0.45 -5.58
N ILE A 429 -16.76 0.49 -4.75
CA ILE A 429 -18.00 -0.25 -4.95
C ILE A 429 -19.05 0.78 -5.38
N PRO A 430 -19.64 0.67 -6.59
CA PRO A 430 -20.69 1.56 -7.04
C PRO A 430 -21.85 1.68 -6.04
N PRO A 431 -22.51 2.84 -5.91
CA PRO A 431 -23.62 3.02 -4.95
C PRO A 431 -24.81 2.07 -5.15
N ASP A 432 -25.03 1.61 -6.37
CA ASP A 432 -26.02 0.60 -6.74
C ASP A 432 -25.63 -0.82 -6.23
N ARG A 433 -24.36 -1.02 -5.85
CA ARG A 433 -23.84 -2.26 -5.28
C ARG A 433 -23.49 -2.15 -3.79
N ASN A 434 -24.11 -1.25 -3.07
CA ASN A 434 -23.91 -1.10 -1.63
C ASN A 434 -24.36 -2.31 -0.81
N ARG A 435 -25.19 -3.20 -1.40
CA ARG A 435 -25.62 -4.47 -0.82
C ARG A 435 -24.77 -5.68 -1.23
N TYR A 436 -23.54 -5.45 -1.66
CA TYR A 436 -22.63 -6.46 -2.19
C TYR A 436 -22.58 -7.78 -1.39
N LEU A 437 -22.50 -7.71 -0.06
CA LEU A 437 -22.51 -8.91 0.78
C LEU A 437 -23.88 -9.62 0.77
N ALA A 438 -24.97 -8.86 0.75
CA ALA A 438 -26.31 -9.41 0.63
C ALA A 438 -26.51 -10.08 -0.74
N GLU A 439 -26.01 -9.48 -1.81
CA GLU A 439 -26.03 -10.06 -3.17
C GLU A 439 -25.30 -11.41 -3.24
N ILE A 440 -24.16 -11.55 -2.54
CA ILE A 440 -23.44 -12.83 -2.45
C ILE A 440 -24.30 -13.88 -1.76
N VAL A 441 -24.93 -13.53 -0.65
CA VAL A 441 -25.81 -14.46 0.12
C VAL A 441 -27.04 -14.84 -0.71
N GLU A 442 -27.69 -13.88 -1.35
CA GLU A 442 -28.86 -14.09 -2.20
C GLU A 442 -28.51 -14.99 -3.41
N SER A 443 -27.36 -14.73 -4.06
CA SER A 443 -26.87 -15.54 -5.17
C SER A 443 -26.56 -16.98 -4.73
N SER A 444 -25.92 -17.16 -3.58
CA SER A 444 -25.62 -18.49 -3.02
C SER A 444 -26.89 -19.25 -2.65
N ALA A 445 -27.88 -18.59 -2.06
CA ALA A 445 -29.17 -19.19 -1.72
C ALA A 445 -29.95 -19.58 -2.98
N ALA A 446 -29.99 -18.72 -3.99
CA ALA A 446 -30.63 -19.00 -5.28
C ALA A 446 -29.96 -20.20 -5.99
N TYR A 447 -28.62 -20.27 -5.95
CA TYR A 447 -27.92 -21.45 -6.49
C TYR A 447 -28.28 -22.74 -5.74
N ALA A 448 -28.32 -22.73 -4.42
CA ALA A 448 -28.68 -23.90 -3.62
C ALA A 448 -30.13 -24.36 -3.90
N GLN A 449 -31.04 -23.42 -4.08
CA GLN A 449 -32.41 -23.71 -4.46
C GLN A 449 -32.47 -24.36 -5.86
N TRP A 450 -31.78 -23.75 -6.84
CA TRP A 450 -31.72 -24.28 -8.20
C TRP A 450 -31.13 -25.69 -8.22
N VAL A 451 -30.05 -25.96 -7.46
CA VAL A 451 -29.46 -27.30 -7.33
C VAL A 451 -30.51 -28.29 -6.81
N ASN A 452 -31.24 -27.94 -5.77
CA ASN A 452 -32.30 -28.82 -5.22
C ASN A 452 -33.39 -29.14 -6.24
N GLU A 453 -33.84 -28.18 -7.03
CA GLU A 453 -34.82 -28.34 -8.09
C GLU A 453 -34.28 -29.26 -9.20
N GLN A 454 -33.07 -29.02 -9.69
CA GLN A 454 -32.47 -29.85 -10.75
C GLN A 454 -32.21 -31.29 -10.27
N CYS A 455 -31.72 -31.47 -9.05
CA CYS A 455 -31.54 -32.79 -8.46
C CYS A 455 -32.85 -33.56 -8.31
N LYS A 456 -33.94 -32.87 -7.97
CA LYS A 456 -35.30 -33.48 -7.89
C LYS A 456 -35.79 -33.95 -9.25
N ILE A 457 -35.60 -33.14 -10.30
CA ILE A 457 -35.95 -33.51 -11.69
C ILE A 457 -35.11 -34.71 -12.13
N ALA A 458 -33.80 -34.69 -11.93
CA ALA A 458 -32.92 -35.80 -12.29
C ALA A 458 -33.29 -37.10 -11.56
N GLN A 459 -33.67 -37.01 -10.28
CA GLN A 459 -34.16 -38.16 -9.50
C GLN A 459 -35.45 -38.72 -10.05
N GLN A 460 -36.41 -37.87 -10.41
CA GLN A 460 -37.67 -38.30 -11.03
C GLN A 460 -37.43 -38.97 -12.39
N MET A 461 -36.51 -38.42 -13.21
CA MET A 461 -36.08 -39.05 -14.48
C MET A 461 -35.48 -40.43 -14.27
N PHE A 462 -34.61 -40.58 -13.27
CA PHE A 462 -34.05 -41.91 -12.91
C PHE A 462 -35.11 -42.92 -12.53
N GLN A 463 -36.09 -42.49 -11.73
CA GLN A 463 -37.22 -43.36 -11.32
C GLN A 463 -38.09 -43.78 -12.51
N VAL A 464 -38.48 -42.83 -13.36
CA VAL A 464 -39.28 -43.10 -14.54
C VAL A 464 -38.50 -44.01 -15.53
N ASN A 465 -37.19 -43.73 -15.75
CA ASN A 465 -36.36 -44.60 -16.59
C ASN A 465 -36.28 -46.03 -16.04
N GLY A 466 -36.17 -46.19 -14.71
CA GLY A 466 -36.16 -47.51 -14.08
C GLY A 466 -37.46 -48.28 -14.32
N VAL A 467 -38.63 -47.58 -14.27
CA VAL A 467 -39.94 -48.20 -14.57
C VAL A 467 -40.01 -48.57 -16.06
N ILE A 468 -39.56 -47.71 -16.97
CA ILE A 468 -39.51 -47.99 -18.42
C ILE A 468 -38.65 -49.23 -18.69
N GLU A 469 -37.47 -49.34 -18.09
CA GLU A 469 -36.61 -50.51 -18.26
C GLU A 469 -37.24 -51.81 -17.73
N LEU A 470 -37.96 -51.76 -16.62
CA LEU A 470 -38.65 -52.91 -16.07
C LEU A 470 -39.83 -53.35 -16.96
N THR A 471 -40.59 -52.42 -17.51
CA THR A 471 -41.69 -52.72 -18.43
C THR A 471 -41.17 -53.29 -19.75
N SER A 472 -40.11 -52.74 -20.30
CA SER A 472 -39.48 -53.21 -21.55
C SER A 472 -38.86 -54.61 -21.40
N ARG A 473 -38.20 -54.92 -20.26
CA ARG A 473 -37.64 -56.26 -19.96
C ARG A 473 -38.70 -57.32 -19.78
N ASN A 474 -39.88 -56.98 -19.26
CA ASN A 474 -40.98 -57.92 -19.04
C ASN A 474 -41.81 -58.19 -20.31
N SER A 475 -41.56 -57.45 -21.38
CA SER A 475 -42.08 -57.74 -22.73
C SER A 475 -41.35 -58.91 -23.44
N SER A 476 -40.31 -59.48 -22.82
CA SER A 476 -39.57 -60.65 -23.30
C SER A 476 -40.26 -61.94 -22.86
N PRO A 477 -40.27 -63.01 -23.72
CA PRO A 477 -41.09 -64.22 -23.51
C PRO A 477 -40.75 -65.08 -22.27
N GLN A 478 -39.85 -64.66 -21.42
CA GLN A 478 -39.37 -65.39 -20.22
C GLN A 478 -39.57 -64.66 -18.86
N GLY A 479 -40.36 -63.61 -18.80
CA GLY A 479 -40.60 -62.86 -17.56
C GLY A 479 -41.87 -63.31 -16.82
N ASP A 480 -41.77 -63.61 -15.53
CA ASP A 480 -42.85 -64.08 -14.65
C ASP A 480 -43.93 -63.01 -14.28
N LEU A 481 -43.81 -61.79 -14.74
CA LEU A 481 -44.79 -60.71 -14.49
C LEU A 481 -45.69 -60.54 -15.71
N LYS A 482 -46.96 -61.02 -15.56
CA LYS A 482 -48.01 -60.74 -16.55
C LYS A 482 -48.41 -59.29 -16.53
N VAL A 483 -47.90 -58.51 -17.49
CA VAL A 483 -48.36 -57.13 -17.72
C VAL A 483 -49.66 -57.19 -18.53
N SER A 484 -50.67 -56.44 -18.06
CA SER A 484 -51.99 -56.33 -18.68
C SER A 484 -51.95 -55.81 -20.11
N PRO A 485 -52.89 -56.09 -21.03
CA PRO A 485 -52.95 -55.64 -22.41
C PRO A 485 -52.94 -54.12 -22.64
N THR A 486 -53.03 -53.32 -21.57
CA THR A 486 -52.94 -51.84 -21.56
C THR A 486 -51.50 -51.32 -21.44
N ALA A 487 -50.49 -52.16 -21.55
CA ALA A 487 -49.07 -51.78 -21.37
C ALA A 487 -48.59 -50.76 -22.40
N GLY A 488 -49.11 -50.74 -23.62
CA GLY A 488 -48.71 -49.76 -24.66
C GLY A 488 -49.08 -48.32 -24.31
N ASP A 489 -50.22 -48.10 -23.68
CA ASP A 489 -50.66 -46.78 -23.20
C ASP A 489 -49.80 -46.30 -22.01
N LEU A 490 -49.35 -47.23 -21.17
CA LEU A 490 -48.48 -46.93 -20.04
C LEU A 490 -47.07 -46.55 -20.49
N GLU A 491 -46.50 -47.25 -21.44
CA GLU A 491 -45.14 -46.99 -21.99
C GLU A 491 -45.08 -45.63 -22.71
N GLY A 492 -46.12 -45.30 -23.48
CA GLY A 492 -46.29 -43.97 -24.06
C GLY A 492 -46.38 -42.86 -23.03
N ALA A 493 -47.23 -43.02 -22.00
CA ALA A 493 -47.39 -42.05 -20.94
C ALA A 493 -46.08 -41.84 -20.10
N LEU A 494 -45.36 -42.93 -19.82
CA LEU A 494 -44.06 -42.85 -19.15
C LEU A 494 -42.98 -42.16 -20.01
N SER A 495 -42.98 -42.40 -21.31
CA SER A 495 -42.10 -41.74 -22.27
C SER A 495 -42.37 -40.24 -22.35
N ASP A 496 -43.67 -39.85 -22.35
CA ASP A 496 -44.05 -38.44 -22.37
C ASP A 496 -43.65 -37.73 -21.06
N ILE A 497 -43.81 -38.39 -19.89
CA ILE A 497 -43.37 -37.88 -18.60
C ILE A 497 -41.82 -37.72 -18.60
N TYR A 498 -41.09 -38.70 -19.10
CA TYR A 498 -39.63 -38.64 -19.19
C TYR A 498 -39.21 -37.46 -20.03
N GLN A 499 -39.79 -37.29 -21.20
CA GLN A 499 -39.45 -36.18 -22.11
C GLN A 499 -39.78 -34.84 -21.49
N HIS A 500 -40.92 -34.73 -20.81
CA HIS A 500 -41.29 -33.50 -20.07
C HIS A 500 -40.26 -33.15 -18.98
N LEU A 501 -39.83 -34.15 -18.20
CA LEU A 501 -38.79 -33.94 -17.17
C LEU A 501 -37.44 -33.57 -17.81
N GLU A 502 -37.10 -34.23 -18.93
CA GLU A 502 -35.88 -33.92 -19.65
C GLU A 502 -35.87 -32.50 -20.18
N ASP A 503 -36.99 -31.99 -20.69
CA ASP A 503 -37.08 -30.61 -21.17
C ASP A 503 -36.89 -29.56 -20.07
N HIS A 504 -37.23 -29.92 -18.81
CA HIS A 504 -37.05 -29.05 -17.63
C HIS A 504 -35.69 -29.21 -16.95
N LEU A 505 -34.93 -30.25 -17.27
CA LEU A 505 -33.57 -30.41 -16.76
C LEU A 505 -32.62 -29.49 -17.51
N HIS A 506 -31.84 -28.69 -16.76
CA HIS A 506 -30.90 -27.74 -17.35
C HIS A 506 -29.87 -28.46 -18.28
N PRO A 507 -29.50 -27.88 -19.43
CA PRO A 507 -28.61 -28.53 -20.39
C PRO A 507 -27.24 -28.93 -19.80
N GLU A 508 -26.69 -28.14 -18.89
CA GLU A 508 -25.46 -28.44 -18.17
C GLU A 508 -25.61 -29.67 -17.26
N CYS A 509 -26.74 -29.82 -16.58
CA CYS A 509 -27.04 -30.98 -15.75
C CYS A 509 -27.17 -32.26 -16.59
N LYS A 510 -27.76 -32.16 -17.79
CA LYS A 510 -27.79 -33.28 -18.78
C LYS A 510 -26.38 -33.68 -19.19
N ARG A 511 -25.54 -32.70 -19.49
CA ARG A 511 -24.14 -32.92 -19.88
C ARG A 511 -23.36 -33.61 -18.76
N LEU A 512 -23.47 -33.15 -17.54
CA LEU A 512 -22.79 -33.73 -16.37
C LEU A 512 -23.21 -35.18 -16.12
N LEU A 513 -24.49 -35.48 -16.15
CA LEU A 513 -24.99 -36.85 -15.97
C LEU A 513 -24.54 -37.79 -17.10
N LYS A 514 -24.54 -37.31 -18.36
CA LYS A 514 -24.05 -38.07 -19.50
C LYS A 514 -22.54 -38.37 -19.43
N GLN A 515 -21.75 -37.44 -18.88
CA GLN A 515 -20.31 -37.59 -18.75
C GLN A 515 -19.90 -38.41 -17.52
N TRP A 516 -20.76 -38.57 -16.54
CA TRP A 516 -20.44 -39.24 -15.28
C TRP A 516 -19.82 -40.64 -15.44
N PRO A 517 -20.34 -41.57 -16.28
CA PRO A 517 -19.73 -42.87 -16.44
C PRO A 517 -18.28 -42.82 -16.95
N GLU A 518 -17.97 -41.88 -17.84
CA GLU A 518 -16.60 -41.70 -18.37
C GLU A 518 -15.69 -41.10 -17.31
N THR A 519 -16.21 -40.15 -16.48
CA THR A 519 -15.49 -39.60 -15.33
C THR A 519 -15.14 -40.69 -14.33
N VAL A 520 -16.07 -41.57 -13.99
CA VAL A 520 -15.82 -42.71 -13.10
C VAL A 520 -14.74 -43.61 -13.67
N LYS A 521 -14.82 -43.95 -14.95
CA LYS A 521 -13.81 -44.79 -15.64
C LYS A 521 -12.43 -44.15 -15.62
N GLN A 522 -12.34 -42.84 -15.84
CA GLN A 522 -11.07 -42.08 -15.82
C GLN A 522 -10.39 -42.12 -14.46
N TYR A 523 -11.14 -41.93 -13.38
CA TYR A 523 -10.58 -41.85 -12.04
C TYR A 523 -10.47 -43.20 -11.29
N THR A 524 -11.03 -44.27 -11.84
CA THR A 524 -10.87 -45.65 -11.35
C THR A 524 -9.81 -46.45 -12.12
N ALA A 525 -9.22 -45.87 -13.16
CA ALA A 525 -8.12 -46.46 -13.92
C ALA A 525 -6.83 -46.61 -13.09
N GLU A 526 -5.86 -47.39 -13.57
CA GLU A 526 -4.54 -47.53 -12.93
C GLU A 526 -3.77 -46.21 -12.90
N ASN A 527 -3.85 -45.45 -14.01
CA ASN A 527 -3.12 -44.24 -14.23
C ASN A 527 -4.05 -43.13 -14.77
N PHE A 528 -3.84 -41.95 -14.31
CA PHE A 528 -4.39 -40.74 -14.89
C PHE A 528 -3.48 -40.26 -16.02
N MET A 529 -4.05 -40.04 -17.21
CA MET A 529 -3.34 -39.61 -18.40
C MET A 529 -3.66 -38.15 -18.65
N TYR A 530 -2.63 -37.33 -18.82
CA TYR A 530 -2.79 -35.93 -19.24
C TYR A 530 -1.65 -35.48 -20.14
N LYS A 531 -1.90 -34.48 -20.98
CA LYS A 531 -0.92 -33.95 -21.91
C LYS A 531 -0.33 -32.65 -21.38
N VAL A 532 1.02 -32.57 -21.42
CA VAL A 532 1.74 -31.31 -21.16
C VAL A 532 2.53 -30.99 -22.42
N ARG A 533 2.12 -29.93 -23.12
CA ARG A 533 2.60 -29.62 -24.47
C ARG A 533 2.39 -30.81 -25.41
N ASN A 534 3.43 -31.46 -25.90
CA ASN A 534 3.33 -32.62 -26.80
C ASN A 534 3.69 -33.96 -26.13
N LYS A 535 3.80 -34.02 -24.80
CA LYS A 535 4.15 -35.24 -24.06
C LYS A 535 2.96 -35.73 -23.26
N GLU A 536 2.60 -36.99 -23.40
CA GLU A 536 1.66 -37.67 -22.50
C GLU A 536 2.38 -38.04 -21.20
N ILE A 537 1.77 -37.67 -20.09
CA ILE A 537 2.27 -37.99 -18.76
C ILE A 537 1.29 -38.95 -18.09
N LYS A 538 1.83 -40.07 -17.57
CA LYS A 538 1.08 -41.07 -16.81
C LYS A 538 1.36 -40.86 -15.32
N GLN A 539 0.30 -40.70 -14.55
CA GLN A 539 0.40 -40.55 -13.10
C GLN A 539 -0.45 -41.60 -12.39
N PRO A 540 0.12 -42.42 -11.47
CA PRO A 540 -0.66 -43.44 -10.78
C PRO A 540 -1.76 -42.82 -9.92
N LEU A 541 -2.98 -43.36 -9.96
CA LEU A 541 -4.18 -42.92 -9.26
C LEU A 541 -4.27 -43.45 -7.83
N TYR A 542 -3.33 -44.29 -7.40
CA TYR A 542 -3.36 -44.96 -6.10
C TYR A 542 -2.04 -44.74 -5.34
N TYR A 543 -2.14 -44.73 -4.01
CA TYR A 543 -1.03 -44.93 -3.09
C TYR A 543 -1.10 -46.36 -2.55
N THR A 544 0.04 -46.95 -2.26
CA THR A 544 0.08 -48.23 -1.54
C THR A 544 0.41 -47.94 -0.09
N SER A 545 -0.45 -48.39 0.83
CA SER A 545 -0.21 -48.27 2.26
C SER A 545 0.89 -49.23 2.74
N LEU A 546 1.38 -49.03 3.95
CA LEU A 546 2.33 -49.98 4.59
C LEU A 546 1.76 -51.41 4.70
N SER A 547 0.45 -51.54 4.80
CA SER A 547 -0.27 -52.84 4.82
C SER A 547 -0.61 -53.35 3.41
N GLN A 548 0.02 -52.82 2.35
CA GLN A 548 -0.19 -53.20 0.95
C GLN A 548 -1.60 -52.93 0.40
N LEU A 549 -2.39 -52.05 1.07
CA LEU A 549 -3.70 -51.66 0.61
C LEU A 549 -3.56 -50.52 -0.42
N ARG A 550 -4.34 -50.61 -1.49
CA ARG A 550 -4.43 -49.56 -2.52
C ARG A 550 -5.42 -48.49 -2.07
N ILE A 551 -4.94 -47.27 -1.89
CA ILE A 551 -5.73 -46.13 -1.48
C ILE A 551 -5.83 -45.18 -2.68
N PRO A 552 -7.06 -44.90 -3.20
CA PRO A 552 -7.22 -43.98 -4.32
C PRO A 552 -6.85 -42.55 -3.91
N LYS A 553 -6.16 -41.85 -4.78
CA LYS A 553 -5.84 -40.42 -4.59
C LYS A 553 -7.08 -39.54 -4.61
N ILE A 554 -8.10 -39.97 -5.35
CA ILE A 554 -9.42 -39.35 -5.42
C ILE A 554 -10.44 -40.45 -5.29
N ALA A 555 -11.31 -40.35 -4.29
CA ALA A 555 -12.42 -41.26 -4.08
C ALA A 555 -13.70 -40.65 -4.64
N LEU A 556 -14.29 -41.30 -5.65
CA LEU A 556 -15.61 -40.90 -6.17
C LEU A 556 -16.72 -41.53 -5.34
N PRO A 557 -17.88 -40.85 -5.20
CA PRO A 557 -19.05 -41.45 -4.57
C PRO A 557 -19.58 -42.63 -5.40
N LYS A 558 -20.13 -43.62 -4.72
CA LYS A 558 -20.73 -44.81 -5.34
C LYS A 558 -22.22 -44.62 -5.50
N TYR A 559 -22.66 -43.47 -6.03
CA TYR A 559 -24.07 -43.17 -6.26
C TYR A 559 -24.53 -43.80 -7.59
N GLU A 560 -25.77 -44.33 -7.57
CA GLU A 560 -26.43 -44.85 -8.76
C GLU A 560 -27.58 -43.92 -9.20
N ALA A 561 -28.24 -43.30 -8.23
CA ALA A 561 -29.34 -42.40 -8.50
C ALA A 561 -28.88 -41.07 -9.09
N TRP A 562 -29.49 -40.64 -10.20
CA TRP A 562 -29.08 -39.44 -10.93
C TRP A 562 -29.20 -38.16 -10.10
N GLY A 563 -30.16 -38.08 -9.20
CA GLY A 563 -30.33 -36.96 -8.29
C GLY A 563 -29.14 -36.81 -7.33
N ASP A 564 -28.62 -37.92 -6.80
CA ASP A 564 -27.48 -37.92 -5.87
C ASP A 564 -26.19 -37.63 -6.61
N ILE A 565 -25.97 -38.23 -7.79
CA ILE A 565 -24.83 -37.95 -8.66
C ILE A 565 -24.77 -36.46 -9.01
N LEU A 566 -25.92 -35.92 -9.45
CA LEU A 566 -25.99 -34.50 -9.84
C LEU A 566 -25.79 -33.57 -8.64
N ARG A 567 -26.33 -33.90 -7.47
CA ARG A 567 -26.08 -33.14 -6.24
C ARG A 567 -24.60 -33.06 -5.91
N TRP A 568 -23.93 -34.19 -5.93
CA TRP A 568 -22.49 -34.23 -5.67
C TRP A 568 -21.71 -33.39 -6.72
N LEU A 569 -22.02 -33.53 -8.01
CA LEU A 569 -21.38 -32.75 -9.07
C LEU A 569 -21.60 -31.25 -8.95
N LEU A 570 -22.75 -30.81 -8.43
CA LEU A 570 -23.10 -29.39 -8.29
C LEU A 570 -22.69 -28.77 -6.95
N THR A 571 -22.40 -29.58 -5.91
CA THR A 571 -22.08 -29.05 -4.58
C THR A 571 -20.68 -29.39 -4.08
N GLU A 572 -20.09 -30.49 -4.53
CA GLU A 572 -18.76 -30.96 -4.12
C GLU A 572 -17.80 -31.04 -5.30
N ASN A 573 -18.10 -31.87 -6.27
CA ASN A 573 -17.39 -32.13 -7.51
C ASN A 573 -15.92 -32.63 -7.33
N LEU A 574 -15.24 -32.80 -8.43
CA LEU A 574 -13.81 -33.10 -8.47
C LEU A 574 -12.98 -31.87 -8.08
N PRO A 575 -11.82 -32.07 -7.42
CA PRO A 575 -10.95 -30.97 -7.07
C PRO A 575 -10.57 -30.14 -8.31
N GLY A 576 -10.95 -28.87 -8.25
CA GLY A 576 -10.74 -27.90 -9.31
C GLY A 576 -11.83 -27.80 -10.36
N GLU A 577 -12.86 -28.64 -10.32
CA GLU A 577 -14.09 -28.44 -11.07
C GLU A 577 -15.10 -27.70 -10.20
N PHE A 578 -15.84 -26.74 -10.81
CA PHE A 578 -16.82 -25.96 -10.06
C PHE A 578 -17.84 -26.89 -9.36
N PRO A 579 -18.19 -26.63 -8.08
CA PRO A 579 -17.79 -25.52 -7.22
C PRO A 579 -16.52 -25.74 -6.38
N TYR A 580 -15.81 -26.86 -6.53
CA TYR A 580 -14.63 -27.19 -5.73
C TYR A 580 -13.35 -26.54 -6.29
N ALA A 581 -12.96 -25.39 -5.70
CA ALA A 581 -11.69 -24.75 -5.97
C ALA A 581 -10.55 -25.41 -5.17
N ALA A 582 -9.81 -26.34 -5.76
CA ALA A 582 -8.69 -27.00 -5.10
C ALA A 582 -7.45 -26.11 -5.04
N GLY A 583 -6.91 -25.87 -3.86
CA GLY A 583 -5.62 -25.19 -3.67
C GLY A 583 -4.44 -26.08 -4.07
N VAL A 584 -4.46 -27.34 -3.65
CA VAL A 584 -3.46 -28.36 -4.00
C VAL A 584 -4.19 -29.57 -4.59
N PHE A 585 -3.87 -29.90 -5.83
CA PHE A 585 -4.47 -31.01 -6.52
C PHE A 585 -3.39 -31.99 -6.98
N PRO A 586 -3.48 -33.30 -6.63
CA PRO A 586 -2.44 -34.28 -6.91
C PRO A 586 -2.33 -34.64 -8.40
N LEU A 587 -3.32 -34.29 -9.21
CA LEU A 587 -3.37 -34.61 -10.63
C LEU A 587 -3.48 -33.32 -11.44
N LYS A 588 -2.70 -33.20 -12.50
CA LYS A 588 -2.78 -32.05 -13.40
C LYS A 588 -3.93 -32.17 -14.38
N ARG A 589 -4.53 -31.05 -14.73
CA ARG A 589 -5.57 -30.98 -15.75
C ARG A 589 -4.97 -30.87 -17.16
N GLU A 590 -5.69 -31.38 -18.13
CA GLU A 590 -5.34 -31.19 -19.51
C GLU A 590 -5.52 -29.72 -19.92
N GLY A 591 -4.51 -29.15 -20.61
CA GLY A 591 -4.55 -27.76 -21.05
C GLY A 591 -4.23 -26.69 -19.98
N GLU A 592 -3.97 -27.07 -18.73
CA GLU A 592 -3.55 -26.14 -17.69
C GLU A 592 -2.03 -25.94 -17.71
N ASP A 593 -1.58 -24.72 -18.01
CA ASP A 593 -0.16 -24.39 -17.87
C ASP A 593 0.20 -24.38 -16.36
N PRO A 594 1.27 -25.09 -15.96
CA PRO A 594 1.71 -25.13 -14.57
C PRO A 594 2.28 -23.79 -14.07
N THR A 595 2.37 -22.78 -14.94
CA THR A 595 2.96 -21.50 -14.60
C THR A 595 2.02 -20.70 -13.70
N ARG A 596 2.34 -20.66 -12.43
CA ARG A 596 1.70 -19.80 -11.45
C ARG A 596 2.60 -18.59 -11.23
N MET A 597 2.09 -17.42 -11.55
CA MET A 597 2.80 -16.17 -11.29
C MET A 597 2.41 -15.61 -9.95
N PHE A 598 3.43 -15.28 -9.15
CA PHE A 598 3.28 -14.52 -7.93
C PHE A 598 3.76 -13.11 -8.20
N ALA A 599 2.96 -12.14 -7.83
CA ALA A 599 3.38 -10.76 -7.76
C ALA A 599 2.72 -10.10 -6.55
N GLY A 600 3.46 -9.27 -5.88
CA GLY A 600 3.04 -8.39 -4.84
C GLY A 600 4.16 -7.39 -4.68
N GLU A 601 3.91 -6.13 -4.99
CA GLU A 601 4.93 -5.09 -4.92
C GLU A 601 4.26 -3.77 -4.54
N GLY A 602 4.30 -3.44 -3.24
CA GLY A 602 3.70 -2.20 -2.76
C GLY A 602 2.18 -2.15 -2.98
N GLY A 603 1.68 -1.01 -3.41
CA GLY A 603 0.25 -0.81 -3.62
C GLY A 603 -0.35 -1.56 -4.81
N PRO A 604 -1.70 -1.59 -4.91
CA PRO A 604 -2.41 -2.31 -5.97
C PRO A 604 -2.01 -1.90 -7.38
N GLU A 605 -1.69 -0.62 -7.61
CA GLU A 605 -1.28 -0.11 -8.92
C GLU A 605 0.06 -0.70 -9.37
N ARG A 606 1.06 -0.75 -8.47
CA ARG A 606 2.38 -1.34 -8.77
C ARG A 606 2.27 -2.84 -9.00
N THR A 607 1.50 -3.53 -8.16
CA THR A 607 1.22 -4.97 -8.31
C THR A 607 0.55 -5.26 -9.66
N ASN A 608 -0.44 -4.48 -10.06
CA ASN A 608 -1.13 -4.63 -11.34
C ASN A 608 -0.18 -4.39 -12.53
N LYS A 609 0.62 -3.32 -12.51
CA LYS A 609 1.64 -3.05 -13.54
C LYS A 609 2.63 -4.21 -13.65
N ARG A 610 3.08 -4.75 -12.52
CA ARG A 610 3.99 -5.90 -12.50
C ARG A 610 3.34 -7.13 -13.11
N PHE A 611 2.09 -7.45 -12.79
CA PHE A 611 1.36 -8.55 -13.41
C PHE A 611 1.29 -8.41 -14.93
N HIS A 612 0.92 -7.25 -15.44
CA HIS A 612 0.90 -6.99 -16.88
C HIS A 612 2.27 -7.18 -17.53
N TYR A 613 3.32 -6.69 -16.88
CA TYR A 613 4.68 -6.82 -17.39
C TYR A 613 5.16 -8.28 -17.40
N VAL A 614 4.98 -9.03 -16.33
CA VAL A 614 5.48 -10.41 -16.17
C VAL A 614 4.66 -11.40 -17.00
N SER A 615 3.37 -11.12 -17.24
CA SER A 615 2.48 -11.97 -18.02
C SER A 615 2.58 -11.76 -19.53
N LEU A 616 3.29 -10.73 -19.98
CA LEU A 616 3.45 -10.41 -21.39
C LEU A 616 4.12 -11.58 -22.16
N GLY A 617 3.38 -12.20 -23.08
CA GLY A 617 3.85 -13.33 -23.88
C GLY A 617 3.97 -14.67 -23.12
N GLN A 618 3.48 -14.74 -21.88
CA GLN A 618 3.42 -15.97 -21.09
C GLN A 618 1.97 -16.49 -21.03
N PRO A 619 1.75 -17.80 -21.23
CA PRO A 619 0.42 -18.41 -21.11
C PRO A 619 0.05 -18.63 -19.64
N ALA A 620 0.10 -17.59 -18.82
CA ALA A 620 -0.25 -17.69 -17.41
C ALA A 620 -1.75 -17.54 -17.21
N HIS A 621 -2.43 -18.63 -16.89
CA HIS A 621 -3.87 -18.63 -16.59
C HIS A 621 -4.19 -18.29 -15.14
N ARG A 622 -3.19 -18.25 -14.26
CA ARG A 622 -3.37 -17.95 -12.81
C ARG A 622 -2.38 -16.92 -12.33
N LEU A 623 -2.92 -15.83 -11.84
CA LEU A 623 -2.19 -14.77 -11.15
C LEU A 623 -2.54 -14.84 -9.67
N SER A 624 -1.52 -14.90 -8.82
CA SER A 624 -1.71 -14.89 -7.37
C SER A 624 -1.05 -13.66 -6.77
N THR A 625 -1.81 -12.91 -6.00
CA THR A 625 -1.29 -11.83 -5.16
C THR A 625 -1.06 -12.34 -3.76
N ALA A 626 0.09 -12.01 -3.16
CA ALA A 626 0.23 -12.06 -1.72
C ALA A 626 -0.22 -10.70 -1.19
N PHE A 627 -1.33 -10.66 -0.47
CA PHE A 627 -1.73 -9.48 0.28
C PHE A 627 -1.20 -9.65 1.69
N ASP A 628 -0.23 -8.81 2.06
CA ASP A 628 0.04 -8.59 3.46
C ASP A 628 -1.01 -7.60 3.98
N SER A 629 -1.59 -7.90 5.13
CA SER A 629 -2.52 -6.99 5.79
C SER A 629 -1.81 -5.67 6.10
N VAL A 630 -2.27 -4.62 5.49
CA VAL A 630 -1.83 -3.24 5.76
C VAL A 630 -2.40 -2.77 7.08
#